data_1ba24a3c1952f767ea535d9e53c502c2
#
_entry.id   1ba24a3c1952f767ea535d9e53c502c2
#
_cell.length_a   1.000
_cell.length_b   1.000
_cell.length_c   1.000
_cell.angle_alpha   90.00
_cell.angle_beta   90.00
_cell.angle_gamma   90.00
#
_symmetry.space_group_name_H-M   'P 1'
#
loop_
_entity.id
_entity.type
_entity.pdbx_description
1 polymer ?
#
loop_
_entity_poly.entity_id
_entity_poly.type
_entity_poly.pdbx_seq_one_letter_code
_entity_poly.pdbx_strand_id
1 'polypeptide(L)'
;SRSFNIKGNYLQRLKYAKQALDLNPSHAGSNNDFGWALCNEKRFEEAEFYIERAMEMNPIGRRTYEGLLPFLYMAMANSNKSLEWCNILYDRGSHSRYDGWRAAIYVHLGDIETAKIFLEKFRQQRSEVKTLEDYKKVAPTICMDYLIEGLTPIWEL
;
A
#
# COMPACT_ATOMS: atom_id res chain seq x y z
N SER A 1 -3.27 -21.11 14.88
CA SER A 1 -4.28 -20.30 15.58
C SER A 1 -4.10 -18.79 15.43
N ARG A 2 -2.91 -18.26 15.13
CA ARG A 2 -2.70 -16.81 14.87
C ARG A 2 -3.45 -16.31 13.62
N SER A 3 -3.54 -17.12 12.56
CA SER A 3 -4.23 -16.74 11.31
C SER A 3 -5.74 -16.60 11.47
N PHE A 4 -6.36 -17.39 12.36
CA PHE A 4 -7.80 -17.32 12.66
C PHE A 4 -8.18 -16.04 13.41
N ASN A 5 -7.32 -15.58 14.35
CA ASN A 5 -7.52 -14.34 15.08
C ASN A 5 -7.38 -13.09 14.21
N ILE A 6 -6.49 -13.13 13.21
CA ILE A 6 -6.28 -12.01 12.29
C ILE A 6 -7.50 -11.84 11.37
N LYS A 7 -8.02 -12.93 10.81
CA LYS A 7 -9.18 -12.92 9.91
C LYS A 7 -10.47 -12.47 10.62
N GLY A 8 -10.68 -12.93 11.86
CA GLY A 8 -11.80 -12.49 12.69
C GLY A 8 -11.74 -10.99 13.00
N ASN A 9 -10.54 -10.44 13.17
CA ASN A 9 -10.33 -9.02 13.44
C ASN A 9 -10.63 -8.14 12.21
N TYR A 10 -10.36 -8.60 10.99
CA TYR A 10 -10.66 -7.86 9.75
C TYR A 10 -12.16 -7.80 9.47
N LEU A 11 -12.88 -8.90 9.62
CA LEU A 11 -14.34 -8.93 9.47
C LEU A 11 -15.04 -8.01 10.49
N GLN A 12 -14.53 -7.98 11.71
CA GLN A 12 -15.06 -7.12 12.75
C GLN A 12 -14.80 -5.63 12.44
N ARG A 13 -13.60 -5.31 11.92
CA ARG A 13 -13.27 -3.96 11.45
C ARG A 13 -14.17 -3.53 10.29
N LEU A 14 -14.40 -4.41 9.32
CA LEU A 14 -15.31 -4.13 8.21
C LEU A 14 -16.71 -3.82 8.69
N LYS A 15 -17.23 -4.60 9.65
CA LYS A 15 -18.55 -4.38 10.26
C LYS A 15 -18.63 -3.00 10.93
N TYR A 16 -17.66 -2.65 11.78
CA TYR A 16 -17.66 -1.37 12.48
C TYR A 16 -17.46 -0.18 11.54
N ALA A 17 -16.58 -0.31 10.54
CA ALA A 17 -16.39 0.71 9.53
C ALA A 17 -17.66 0.95 8.72
N LYS A 18 -18.40 -0.12 8.38
CA LYS A 18 -19.71 -0.02 7.71
C LYS A 18 -20.74 0.68 8.58
N GLN A 19 -20.80 0.35 9.86
CA GLN A 19 -21.73 1.02 10.81
C GLN A 19 -21.42 2.52 10.93
N ALA A 20 -20.13 2.90 11.03
CA ALA A 20 -19.73 4.29 11.08
C ALA A 20 -20.09 5.04 9.79
N LEU A 21 -19.91 4.40 8.63
CA LEU A 21 -20.30 4.94 7.33
C LEU A 21 -21.82 5.13 7.21
N ASP A 22 -22.61 4.16 7.68
CA ASP A 22 -24.09 4.23 7.64
C ASP A 22 -24.62 5.35 8.55
N LEU A 23 -23.95 5.63 9.68
CA LEU A 23 -24.30 6.73 10.59
C LEU A 23 -23.97 8.11 9.99
N ASN A 24 -22.89 8.21 9.23
CA ASN A 24 -22.48 9.45 8.58
C ASN A 24 -21.87 9.21 7.19
N PRO A 25 -22.70 9.01 6.16
CA PRO A 25 -22.23 8.70 4.81
C PRO A 25 -21.39 9.82 4.15
N SER A 26 -21.53 11.05 4.65
CA SER A 26 -20.84 12.22 4.15
C SER A 26 -19.55 12.56 4.91
N HIS A 27 -19.14 11.71 5.86
CA HIS A 27 -17.89 11.91 6.59
C HIS A 27 -16.72 11.26 5.86
N ALA A 28 -15.73 12.07 5.47
CA ALA A 28 -14.58 11.61 4.70
C ALA A 28 -13.78 10.50 5.42
N GLY A 29 -13.55 10.66 6.71
CA GLY A 29 -12.88 9.65 7.53
C GLY A 29 -13.59 8.30 7.53
N SER A 30 -14.92 8.27 7.67
CA SER A 30 -15.71 7.03 7.63
C SER A 30 -15.63 6.34 6.27
N ASN A 31 -15.61 7.10 5.17
CA ASN A 31 -15.40 6.55 3.83
C ASN A 31 -14.00 5.96 3.69
N ASN A 32 -12.96 6.65 4.15
CA ASN A 32 -11.60 6.16 4.12
C ASN A 32 -11.42 4.88 4.96
N ASP A 33 -11.94 4.85 6.18
CA ASP A 33 -11.84 3.69 7.07
C ASP A 33 -12.55 2.46 6.50
N PHE A 34 -13.69 2.68 5.84
CA PHE A 34 -14.39 1.60 5.15
C PHE A 34 -13.59 1.13 3.92
N GLY A 35 -12.99 2.03 3.16
CA GLY A 35 -12.08 1.69 2.06
C GLY A 35 -10.90 0.83 2.54
N TRP A 36 -10.27 1.19 3.66
CA TRP A 36 -9.22 0.35 4.28
C TRP A 36 -9.71 -1.04 4.67
N ALA A 37 -10.87 -1.12 5.30
CA ALA A 37 -11.44 -2.39 5.69
C ALA A 37 -11.73 -3.29 4.48
N LEU A 38 -12.20 -2.70 3.38
CA LEU A 38 -12.41 -3.39 2.10
C LEU A 38 -11.09 -3.88 1.48
N CYS A 39 -10.00 -3.10 1.56
CA CYS A 39 -8.66 -3.54 1.13
C CYS A 39 -8.22 -4.83 1.83
N ASN A 40 -8.44 -4.93 3.14
CA ASN A 40 -8.10 -6.12 3.91
C ASN A 40 -8.94 -7.35 3.52
N GLU A 41 -10.13 -7.14 2.99
CA GLU A 41 -11.00 -8.19 2.45
C GLU A 41 -10.75 -8.44 0.94
N LYS A 42 -9.72 -7.82 0.37
CA LYS A 42 -9.35 -7.90 -1.06
C LYS A 42 -10.45 -7.42 -2.02
N ARG A 43 -11.32 -6.53 -1.55
CA ARG A 43 -12.36 -5.87 -2.34
C ARG A 43 -11.84 -4.54 -2.86
N PHE A 44 -10.86 -4.62 -3.75
CA PHE A 44 -10.01 -3.47 -4.09
C PHE A 44 -10.74 -2.38 -4.89
N GLU A 45 -11.60 -2.74 -5.82
CA GLU A 45 -12.36 -1.77 -6.64
C GLU A 45 -13.34 -0.97 -5.77
N GLU A 46 -14.00 -1.64 -4.82
CA GLU A 46 -14.86 -0.96 -3.86
C GLU A 46 -14.04 -0.08 -2.90
N ALA A 47 -12.87 -0.55 -2.49
CA ALA A 47 -11.96 0.23 -1.66
C ALA A 47 -11.52 1.51 -2.37
N GLU A 48 -11.12 1.44 -3.65
CA GLU A 48 -10.77 2.59 -4.48
C GLU A 48 -11.90 3.63 -4.48
N PHE A 49 -13.13 3.20 -4.73
CA PHE A 49 -14.30 4.07 -4.73
C PHE A 49 -14.46 4.86 -3.43
N TYR A 50 -14.36 4.19 -2.27
CA TYR A 50 -14.53 4.87 -0.98
C TYR A 50 -13.36 5.76 -0.59
N ILE A 51 -12.14 5.40 -0.98
CA ILE A 51 -10.94 6.24 -0.75
C ILE A 51 -11.01 7.51 -1.61
N GLU A 52 -11.36 7.39 -2.89
CA GLU A 52 -11.55 8.52 -3.80
C GLU A 52 -12.67 9.45 -3.30
N ARG A 53 -13.79 8.88 -2.87
CA ARG A 53 -14.89 9.63 -2.28
C ARG A 53 -14.45 10.40 -1.02
N ALA A 54 -13.62 9.81 -0.18
CA ALA A 54 -13.06 10.50 0.99
C ALA A 54 -12.21 11.71 0.59
N MET A 55 -11.40 11.59 -0.46
CA MET A 55 -10.60 12.68 -1.00
C MET A 55 -11.44 13.81 -1.59
N GLU A 56 -12.54 13.48 -2.28
CA GLU A 56 -13.50 14.44 -2.83
C GLU A 56 -14.23 15.20 -1.72
N MET A 57 -14.64 14.51 -0.66
CA MET A 57 -15.37 15.10 0.47
C MET A 57 -14.49 16.02 1.33
N ASN A 58 -13.18 15.79 1.35
CA ASN A 58 -12.24 16.60 2.12
C ASN A 58 -11.02 16.97 1.27
N PRO A 59 -11.16 17.90 0.32
CA PRO A 59 -10.06 18.29 -0.57
C PRO A 59 -8.85 18.87 0.18
N ILE A 60 -9.07 19.57 1.29
CA ILE A 60 -8.02 20.16 2.11
C ILE A 60 -7.23 19.10 2.85
N GLY A 61 -7.93 18.11 3.41
CA GLY A 61 -7.36 16.99 4.16
C GLY A 61 -7.04 15.74 3.33
N ARG A 62 -7.19 15.81 1.99
CA ARG A 62 -7.04 14.65 1.09
C ARG A 62 -5.71 13.91 1.25
N ARG A 63 -4.63 14.62 1.61
CA ARG A 63 -3.30 14.03 1.85
C ARG A 63 -3.32 12.91 2.88
N THR A 64 -4.23 12.96 3.85
CA THR A 64 -4.41 11.91 4.86
C THR A 64 -4.83 10.58 4.23
N TYR A 65 -5.58 10.63 3.13
CA TYR A 65 -6.14 9.46 2.45
C TYR A 65 -5.28 8.95 1.30
N GLU A 66 -4.50 9.81 0.68
CA GLU A 66 -3.63 9.49 -0.47
C GLU A 66 -2.56 8.44 -0.15
N GLY A 67 -2.12 8.37 1.11
CA GLY A 67 -1.10 7.42 1.56
C GLY A 67 -1.45 5.94 1.36
N LEU A 68 -2.75 5.63 1.16
CA LEU A 68 -3.24 4.29 0.86
C LEU A 68 -3.09 3.86 -0.59
N LEU A 69 -3.08 4.81 -1.50
CA LEU A 69 -3.18 4.54 -2.92
C LEU A 69 -2.02 3.71 -3.49
N PRO A 70 -0.75 3.92 -3.10
CA PRO A 70 0.31 3.02 -3.55
C PRO A 70 0.06 1.55 -3.19
N PHE A 71 -0.39 1.29 -1.96
CA PHE A 71 -0.68 -0.07 -1.49
C PHE A 71 -1.82 -0.71 -2.26
N LEU A 72 -2.91 0.05 -2.42
CA LEU A 72 -4.08 -0.39 -3.14
C LEU A 72 -3.72 -0.79 -4.58
N TYR A 73 -3.00 0.06 -5.28
CA TYR A 73 -2.61 -0.21 -6.67
C TYR A 73 -1.58 -1.32 -6.81
N MET A 74 -0.65 -1.49 -5.85
CA MET A 74 0.22 -2.67 -5.81
C MET A 74 -0.60 -3.96 -5.59
N ALA A 75 -1.57 -3.94 -4.68
CA ALA A 75 -2.45 -5.08 -4.44
C ALA A 75 -3.31 -5.44 -5.65
N MET A 76 -3.69 -4.45 -6.47
CA MET A 76 -4.38 -4.62 -7.74
C MET A 76 -3.45 -4.96 -8.92
N ALA A 77 -2.14 -5.09 -8.68
CA ALA A 77 -1.11 -5.24 -9.71
C ALA A 77 -1.12 -4.12 -10.78
N ASN A 78 -1.57 -2.93 -10.42
CA ASN A 78 -1.53 -1.75 -11.27
C ASN A 78 -0.24 -0.96 -11.03
N SER A 79 0.85 -1.43 -11.65
CA SER A 79 2.20 -0.91 -11.44
C SER A 79 2.34 0.57 -11.83
N ASN A 80 1.70 1.01 -12.92
CA ASN A 80 1.77 2.40 -13.38
C ASN A 80 1.13 3.37 -12.37
N LYS A 81 -0.09 3.11 -11.92
CA LYS A 81 -0.76 3.95 -10.92
C LYS A 81 -0.02 3.91 -9.57
N SER A 82 0.49 2.75 -9.19
CA SER A 82 1.28 2.62 -7.96
C SER A 82 2.56 3.46 -8.02
N LEU A 83 3.28 3.44 -9.14
CA LEU A 83 4.48 4.25 -9.34
C LEU A 83 4.17 5.74 -9.30
N GLU A 84 3.11 6.17 -9.97
CA GLU A 84 2.64 7.55 -9.96
C GLU A 84 2.44 8.06 -8.52
N TRP A 85 1.69 7.32 -7.72
CA TRP A 85 1.44 7.70 -6.32
C TRP A 85 2.68 7.60 -5.44
N CYS A 86 3.54 6.61 -5.64
CA CYS A 86 4.84 6.56 -4.95
C CYS A 86 5.67 7.81 -5.22
N ASN A 87 5.71 8.30 -6.47
CA ASN A 87 6.45 9.51 -6.83
C ASN A 87 5.83 10.78 -6.21
N ILE A 88 4.51 10.92 -6.28
CA ILE A 88 3.81 12.06 -5.67
C ILE A 88 4.08 12.13 -4.16
N LEU A 89 4.01 11.00 -3.47
CA LEU A 89 4.21 10.94 -2.03
C LEU A 89 5.68 11.11 -1.64
N TYR A 90 6.60 10.59 -2.43
CA TYR A 90 8.04 10.77 -2.25
C TYR A 90 8.44 12.23 -2.35
N ASP A 91 7.93 12.98 -3.31
CA ASP A 91 8.22 14.40 -3.49
C ASP A 91 7.73 15.25 -2.31
N ARG A 92 6.73 14.77 -1.57
CA ARG A 92 6.19 15.43 -0.38
C ARG A 92 6.92 15.08 0.90
N GLY A 93 7.67 14.00 0.94
CA GLY A 93 8.43 13.55 2.09
C GLY A 93 9.17 12.25 1.79
N SER A 94 10.47 12.35 1.62
CA SER A 94 11.34 11.23 1.29
C SER A 94 11.39 10.21 2.45
N HIS A 95 10.88 9.01 2.20
CA HIS A 95 10.98 7.87 3.11
C HIS A 95 11.60 6.69 2.39
N SER A 96 12.54 6.01 3.03
CA SER A 96 13.24 4.82 2.50
C SER A 96 12.32 3.72 1.97
N ARG A 97 11.13 3.58 2.57
CA ARG A 97 10.13 2.60 2.13
C ARG A 97 9.71 2.76 0.67
N TYR A 98 9.63 4.01 0.18
CA TYR A 98 9.27 4.26 -1.23
C TYR A 98 10.31 3.73 -2.21
N ASP A 99 11.58 3.74 -1.84
CA ASP A 99 12.65 3.18 -2.67
C ASP A 99 12.51 1.66 -2.81
N GLY A 100 12.17 0.96 -1.73
CA GLY A 100 11.87 -0.47 -1.76
C GLY A 100 10.64 -0.80 -2.62
N TRP A 101 9.59 0.01 -2.54
CA TRP A 101 8.39 -0.18 -3.36
C TRP A 101 8.65 0.11 -4.84
N ARG A 102 9.38 1.18 -5.14
CA ARG A 102 9.79 1.50 -6.52
C ARG A 102 10.63 0.39 -7.13
N ALA A 103 11.57 -0.19 -6.36
CA ALA A 103 12.36 -1.32 -6.84
C ALA A 103 11.45 -2.48 -7.30
N ALA A 104 10.47 -2.89 -6.48
CA ALA A 104 9.51 -3.91 -6.85
C ALA A 104 8.67 -3.52 -8.07
N ILE A 105 8.16 -2.28 -8.09
CA ILE A 105 7.31 -1.77 -9.18
C ILE A 105 8.07 -1.77 -10.51
N TYR A 106 9.32 -1.32 -10.53
CA TYR A 106 10.13 -1.30 -11.77
C TYR A 106 10.43 -2.70 -12.28
N VAL A 107 10.59 -3.71 -11.40
CA VAL A 107 10.68 -5.11 -11.85
C VAL A 107 9.40 -5.54 -12.55
N HIS A 108 8.23 -5.25 -12.00
CA HIS A 108 6.95 -5.56 -12.64
C HIS A 108 6.73 -4.81 -13.97
N LEU A 109 7.33 -3.62 -14.11
CA LEU A 109 7.33 -2.85 -15.36
C LEU A 109 8.39 -3.31 -16.37
N GLY A 110 9.27 -4.25 -15.99
CA GLY A 110 10.33 -4.78 -16.85
C GLY A 110 11.61 -3.95 -16.88
N ASP A 111 11.72 -2.90 -16.08
CA ASP A 111 12.92 -2.05 -15.98
C ASP A 111 13.81 -2.48 -14.81
N ILE A 112 14.56 -3.55 -15.04
CA ILE A 112 15.43 -4.17 -14.03
C ILE A 112 16.57 -3.24 -13.60
N GLU A 113 17.12 -2.44 -14.51
CA GLU A 113 18.25 -1.57 -14.19
C GLU A 113 17.83 -0.43 -13.25
N THR A 114 16.69 0.20 -13.52
CA THR A 114 16.12 1.19 -12.59
C THR A 114 15.72 0.57 -11.26
N ALA A 115 15.17 -0.65 -11.28
CA ALA A 115 14.82 -1.39 -10.07
C ALA A 115 16.03 -1.60 -9.15
N LYS A 116 17.18 -1.99 -9.69
CA LYS A 116 18.42 -2.17 -8.93
C LYS A 116 18.89 -0.88 -8.27
N ILE A 117 18.78 0.26 -8.96
CA ILE A 117 19.14 1.58 -8.41
C ILE A 117 18.30 1.88 -7.16
N PHE A 118 16.98 1.65 -7.21
CA PHE A 118 16.10 1.89 -6.07
C PHE A 118 16.31 0.87 -4.94
N LEU A 119 16.60 -0.39 -5.26
CA LEU A 119 16.93 -1.38 -4.24
C LEU A 119 18.22 -0.99 -3.48
N GLU A 120 19.23 -0.52 -4.19
CA GLU A 120 20.48 -0.06 -3.56
C GLU A 120 20.23 1.16 -2.66
N LYS A 121 19.46 2.14 -3.09
CA LYS A 121 19.05 3.29 -2.25
C LYS A 121 18.32 2.83 -0.98
N PHE A 122 17.40 1.87 -1.10
CA PHE A 122 16.71 1.29 0.03
C PHE A 122 17.67 0.63 1.01
N ARG A 123 18.60 -0.20 0.53
CA ARG A 123 19.62 -0.89 1.34
C ARG A 123 20.52 0.08 2.10
N GLN A 124 20.92 1.17 1.47
CA GLN A 124 21.74 2.21 2.12
C GLN A 124 21.03 2.88 3.29
N GLN A 125 19.71 3.07 3.19
CA GLN A 125 18.90 3.71 4.22
C GLN A 125 18.36 2.74 5.26
N ARG A 126 18.23 1.46 4.92
CA ARG A 126 17.67 0.39 5.75
C ARG A 126 18.62 -0.80 5.85
N SER A 127 19.82 -0.53 6.37
CA SER A 127 20.91 -1.53 6.48
C SER A 127 20.55 -2.73 7.38
N GLU A 128 19.55 -2.62 8.22
CA GLU A 128 19.02 -3.71 9.05
C GLU A 128 18.22 -4.74 8.23
N VAL A 129 17.71 -4.37 7.04
CA VAL A 129 16.96 -5.25 6.14
C VAL A 129 17.93 -5.92 5.17
N LYS A 130 18.44 -7.08 5.55
CA LYS A 130 19.48 -7.80 4.80
C LYS A 130 18.94 -8.87 3.87
N THR A 131 17.81 -9.47 4.23
CA THR A 131 17.18 -10.58 3.51
C THR A 131 15.72 -10.24 3.13
N LEU A 132 15.16 -10.99 2.18
CA LEU A 132 13.72 -10.90 1.88
C LEU A 132 12.86 -11.23 3.09
N GLU A 133 13.30 -12.13 3.97
CA GLU A 133 12.61 -12.42 5.22
C GLU A 133 12.61 -11.23 6.18
N ASP A 134 13.69 -10.45 6.23
CA ASP A 134 13.71 -9.19 6.97
C ASP A 134 12.76 -8.16 6.34
N TYR A 135 12.74 -8.09 5.00
CA TYR A 135 11.84 -7.20 4.27
C TYR A 135 10.35 -7.50 4.56
N LYS A 136 9.98 -8.78 4.64
CA LYS A 136 8.62 -9.21 4.99
C LYS A 136 8.14 -8.68 6.34
N LYS A 137 9.05 -8.41 7.27
CA LYS A 137 8.70 -7.87 8.60
C LYS A 137 8.32 -6.39 8.56
N VAL A 138 8.80 -5.66 7.56
CA VAL A 138 8.60 -4.21 7.42
C VAL A 138 7.67 -3.83 6.26
N ALA A 139 7.39 -4.76 5.35
CA ALA A 139 6.53 -4.54 4.20
C ALA A 139 5.03 -4.54 4.56
N PRO A 140 4.22 -3.74 3.84
CA PRO A 140 2.77 -3.75 4.03
C PRO A 140 2.14 -5.09 3.66
N THR A 141 1.32 -5.65 4.54
CA THR A 141 0.70 -6.98 4.33
C THR A 141 -0.28 -7.01 3.16
N ILE A 142 -0.96 -5.90 2.86
CA ILE A 142 -1.96 -5.79 1.79
C ILE A 142 -1.35 -6.12 0.41
N CYS A 143 -0.12 -5.67 0.17
CA CYS A 143 0.58 -5.84 -1.11
C CYS A 143 1.86 -6.68 -0.98
N MET A 144 1.98 -7.49 0.07
CA MET A 144 3.17 -8.30 0.35
C MET A 144 3.57 -9.18 -0.83
N ASP A 145 2.61 -9.90 -1.40
CA ASP A 145 2.87 -10.83 -2.51
C ASP A 145 3.44 -10.09 -3.72
N TYR A 146 2.86 -8.94 -4.07
CA TYR A 146 3.34 -8.08 -5.13
C TYR A 146 4.79 -7.61 -4.89
N LEU A 147 5.08 -7.15 -3.67
CA LEU A 147 6.42 -6.66 -3.30
C LEU A 147 7.47 -7.78 -3.33
N ILE A 148 7.18 -8.93 -2.76
CA ILE A 148 8.11 -10.06 -2.74
C ILE A 148 8.33 -10.62 -4.15
N GLU A 149 7.28 -10.75 -4.95
CA GLU A 149 7.38 -11.18 -6.35
C GLU A 149 8.27 -10.22 -7.17
N GLY A 150 8.11 -8.91 -6.98
CA GLY A 150 8.95 -7.91 -7.63
C GLY A 150 10.40 -7.90 -7.15
N LEU A 151 10.64 -8.05 -5.85
CA LEU A 151 12.00 -7.97 -5.30
C LEU A 151 12.83 -9.25 -5.45
N THR A 152 12.18 -10.43 -5.49
CA THR A 152 12.88 -11.73 -5.56
C THR A 152 13.89 -11.80 -6.71
N PRO A 153 13.57 -11.39 -7.96
CA PRO A 153 14.51 -11.50 -9.07
C PRO A 153 15.79 -10.68 -8.95
N ILE A 154 15.76 -9.60 -8.16
CA ILE A 154 16.88 -8.65 -8.05
C ILE A 154 17.56 -8.64 -6.68
N TRP A 155 17.00 -9.36 -5.69
CA TRP A 155 17.49 -9.26 -4.30
C TRP A 155 18.92 -9.73 -4.12
N GLU A 156 19.29 -10.83 -4.80
CA GLU A 156 20.63 -11.45 -4.71
C GLU A 156 21.61 -10.94 -5.80
N LEU A 157 21.14 -10.08 -6.66
CA LEU A 157 21.99 -9.45 -7.68
C LEU A 157 22.77 -8.29 -7.07
#